data_9eec1addb7cc96f4eb446d22e5e5181f
#
_entry.id   9eec1addb7cc96f4eb446d22e5e5181f
#
_cell.length_a   1.000
_cell.length_b   1.000
_cell.length_c   1.000
_cell.angle_alpha   90.00
_cell.angle_beta   90.00
_cell.angle_gamma   90.00
#
_symmetry.space_group_name_H-M   'P 1'
#
loop_
_entity.id
_entity.type
_entity.pdbx_description
1 polymer ?
#
loop_
_entity_poly.entity_id
_entity_poly.type
_entity_poly.pdbx_seq_one_letter_code
_entity_poly.pdbx_strand_id
1 'polypeptide(L)'
;MLEPTNPYAATKAGAEFLAKSYHRSFGMPIIITRGNNVYGPHQYPEKLIPKFINQLMRGRNVTLHGTGTNTRNFLFVEDVARAFEVRSLFFLFF
;
A
#
# COMPACT_ATOMS: atom_id res chain seq x y z
N MET A 1 -10.06 -15.01 -6.46
CA MET A 1 -10.56 -14.11 -7.52
C MET A 1 -10.53 -12.70 -6.97
N LEU A 2 -10.22 -11.66 -7.78
CA LEU A 2 -10.28 -10.26 -7.32
C LEU A 2 -11.68 -9.74 -7.57
N GLU A 3 -12.38 -9.35 -6.50
CA GLU A 3 -13.73 -8.77 -6.56
C GLU A 3 -13.67 -7.32 -6.02
N PRO A 4 -13.40 -6.34 -6.91
CA PRO A 4 -13.31 -4.95 -6.48
C PRO A 4 -14.69 -4.41 -6.09
N THR A 5 -14.79 -3.84 -4.89
CA THR A 5 -16.06 -3.33 -4.32
C THR A 5 -16.32 -1.86 -4.61
N ASN A 6 -15.37 -1.15 -5.22
CA ASN A 6 -15.50 0.27 -5.57
C ASN A 6 -14.64 0.61 -6.80
N PRO A 7 -14.88 1.77 -7.45
CA PRO A 7 -14.15 2.16 -8.68
C PRO A 7 -12.63 2.21 -8.51
N TYR A 8 -12.12 2.69 -7.38
CA TYR A 8 -10.68 2.71 -7.12
C TYR A 8 -10.10 1.29 -7.04
N ALA A 9 -10.75 0.38 -6.32
CA ALA A 9 -10.33 -1.02 -6.26
C ALA A 9 -10.37 -1.68 -7.66
N ALA A 10 -11.34 -1.32 -8.50
CA ALA A 10 -11.44 -1.79 -9.87
C ALA A 10 -10.24 -1.33 -10.72
N THR A 11 -9.82 -0.06 -10.62
CA THR A 11 -8.63 0.44 -11.33
C THR A 11 -7.35 -0.26 -10.87
N LYS A 12 -7.20 -0.56 -9.58
CA LYS A 12 -6.05 -1.30 -9.05
C LYS A 12 -6.03 -2.75 -9.54
N ALA A 13 -7.18 -3.41 -9.58
CA ALA A 13 -7.30 -4.75 -10.17
C ALA A 13 -6.97 -4.74 -11.67
N GLY A 14 -7.46 -3.75 -12.41
CA GLY A 14 -7.14 -3.56 -13.83
C GLY A 14 -5.65 -3.37 -14.08
N ALA A 15 -4.95 -2.59 -13.26
CA ALA A 15 -3.51 -2.42 -13.33
C ALA A 15 -2.76 -3.75 -13.12
N GLU A 16 -3.21 -4.59 -12.18
CA GLU A 16 -2.63 -5.92 -11.98
C GLU A 16 -2.83 -6.83 -13.20
N PHE A 17 -4.03 -6.84 -13.79
CA PHE A 17 -4.29 -7.62 -15.00
C PHE A 17 -3.47 -7.12 -16.19
N LEU A 18 -3.30 -5.82 -16.33
CA LEU A 18 -2.46 -5.24 -17.36
C LEU A 18 -1.00 -5.69 -17.21
N ALA A 19 -0.44 -5.61 -16.02
CA ALA A 19 0.91 -6.09 -15.73
C ALA A 19 1.08 -7.58 -16.09
N LYS A 20 0.12 -8.43 -15.69
CA LYS A 20 0.12 -9.87 -16.05
C LYS A 20 0.05 -10.10 -17.56
N SER A 21 -0.71 -9.29 -18.30
CA SER A 21 -0.80 -9.41 -19.76
C SER A 21 0.52 -9.04 -20.44
N TYR A 22 1.22 -8.02 -19.97
CA TYR A 22 2.57 -7.66 -20.45
C TYR A 22 3.59 -8.77 -20.17
N HIS A 23 3.56 -9.36 -18.99
CA HIS A 23 4.38 -10.53 -18.69
C HIS A 23 4.12 -11.66 -19.69
N ARG A 24 2.85 -11.99 -19.91
CA ARG A 24 2.46 -13.11 -20.80
C ARG A 24 2.77 -12.84 -22.27
N SER A 25 2.57 -11.63 -22.74
CA SER A 25 2.71 -11.26 -24.17
C SER A 25 4.16 -10.98 -24.57
N PHE A 26 4.95 -10.42 -23.66
CA PHE A 26 6.30 -9.91 -23.97
C PHE A 26 7.40 -10.52 -23.11
N GLY A 27 7.09 -11.48 -22.22
CA GLY A 27 8.07 -12.09 -21.32
C GLY A 27 8.63 -11.11 -20.28
N MET A 28 7.93 -10.02 -20.01
CA MET A 28 8.40 -8.97 -19.09
C MET A 28 8.59 -9.52 -17.67
N PRO A 29 9.74 -9.38 -17.01
CA PRO A 29 9.94 -9.87 -15.64
C PRO A 29 9.17 -8.99 -14.66
N ILE A 30 8.03 -9.47 -14.18
CA ILE A 30 7.12 -8.72 -13.32
C ILE A 30 6.87 -9.46 -12.03
N ILE A 31 7.01 -8.74 -10.90
CA ILE A 31 6.55 -9.16 -9.59
C ILE A 31 5.38 -8.27 -9.19
N ILE A 32 4.28 -8.87 -8.78
CA ILE A 32 3.13 -8.15 -8.26
C ILE A 32 3.11 -8.27 -6.75
N THR A 33 3.25 -7.14 -6.08
CA THR A 33 3.15 -7.05 -4.62
C THR A 33 1.82 -6.39 -4.24
N ARG A 34 1.23 -6.84 -3.14
CA ARG A 34 0.04 -6.24 -2.54
C ARG A 34 0.36 -5.82 -1.13
N GLY A 35 0.66 -4.54 -0.95
CA GLY A 35 0.95 -3.95 0.35
C GLY A 35 -0.32 -3.42 1.01
N ASN A 36 -0.34 -3.42 2.34
CA ASN A 36 -1.34 -2.74 3.16
C ASN A 36 -0.94 -1.28 3.39
N ASN A 37 -1.60 -0.60 4.33
CA ASN A 37 -1.36 0.80 4.63
C ASN A 37 0.09 1.03 5.06
N VAL A 38 0.89 1.60 4.20
CA VAL A 38 2.28 1.99 4.51
C VAL A 38 2.26 3.32 5.24
N TYR A 39 3.04 3.44 6.31
CA TYR A 39 3.20 4.68 7.06
C TYR A 39 4.67 4.99 7.29
N GLY A 40 4.99 6.25 7.56
CA GLY A 40 6.35 6.69 7.86
C GLY A 40 6.54 8.19 7.69
N PRO A 41 7.79 8.68 7.84
CA PRO A 41 8.13 10.08 7.63
C PRO A 41 7.64 10.59 6.26
N HIS A 42 7.21 11.85 6.22
CA HIS A 42 6.70 12.52 5.02
C HIS A 42 5.42 11.94 4.41
N GLN A 43 4.72 11.04 5.11
CA GLN A 43 3.43 10.56 4.65
C GLN A 43 2.42 11.73 4.55
N TYR A 44 1.57 11.67 3.53
CA TYR A 44 0.56 12.69 3.27
C TYR A 44 -0.35 12.93 4.50
N PRO A 45 -0.56 14.20 4.91
CA PRO A 45 -1.15 14.52 6.22
C PRO A 45 -2.61 14.10 6.41
N GLU A 46 -3.33 13.78 5.34
CA GLU A 46 -4.72 13.28 5.43
C GLU A 46 -4.83 11.80 5.82
N LYS A 47 -3.72 11.07 5.75
CA LYS A 47 -3.70 9.67 6.16
C LYS A 47 -3.79 9.56 7.68
N LEU A 48 -4.34 8.44 8.17
CA LEU A 48 -4.75 8.24 9.55
C LEU A 48 -3.63 8.59 10.56
N ILE A 49 -2.45 8.00 10.41
CA ILE A 49 -1.34 8.18 11.37
C ILE A 49 -0.86 9.63 11.39
N PRO A 50 -0.43 10.27 10.28
CA PRO A 50 0.01 11.66 10.33
C PRO A 50 -1.12 12.64 10.69
N LYS A 51 -2.37 12.34 10.33
CA LYS A 51 -3.52 13.14 10.74
C LYS A 51 -3.68 13.15 12.26
N PHE A 52 -3.60 11.99 12.90
CA PHE A 52 -3.71 11.88 14.36
C PHE A 52 -2.55 12.57 15.06
N ILE A 53 -1.32 12.38 14.59
CA ILE A 53 -0.14 13.09 15.11
C ILE A 53 -0.35 14.59 15.04
N ASN A 54 -0.73 15.13 13.89
CA ASN A 54 -0.98 16.55 13.71
C ASN A 54 -2.10 17.11 14.61
N GLN A 55 -3.17 16.34 14.81
CA GLN A 55 -4.26 16.75 15.71
C GLN A 55 -3.78 16.80 17.16
N LEU A 56 -3.11 15.77 17.63
CA LEU A 56 -2.60 15.68 19.00
C LEU A 56 -1.54 16.75 19.28
N MET A 57 -0.61 17.00 18.35
CA MET A 57 0.40 18.06 18.50
C MET A 57 -0.23 19.48 18.62
N ARG A 58 -1.44 19.65 18.09
CA ARG A 58 -2.20 20.90 18.20
C ARG A 58 -3.18 20.92 19.37
N GLY A 59 -3.12 19.96 20.28
CA GLY A 59 -4.06 19.82 21.39
C GLY A 59 -5.49 19.53 20.95
N ARG A 60 -5.71 18.98 19.76
CA ARG A 60 -7.03 18.66 19.22
C ARG A 60 -7.37 17.20 19.45
N ASN A 61 -8.65 16.90 19.61
CA ASN A 61 -9.10 15.51 19.66
C ASN A 61 -8.94 14.83 18.32
N VAL A 62 -8.57 13.54 18.34
CA VAL A 62 -8.57 12.69 17.15
C VAL A 62 -10.00 12.32 16.76
N THR A 63 -10.27 12.24 15.47
CA THR A 63 -11.59 11.89 14.94
C THR A 63 -11.60 10.44 14.48
N LEU A 64 -12.38 9.61 15.17
CA LEU A 64 -12.66 8.26 14.75
C LEU A 64 -13.88 8.23 13.83
N HIS A 65 -13.79 7.53 12.71
CA HIS A 65 -14.91 7.29 11.81
C HIS A 65 -15.72 6.08 12.24
N GLY A 66 -17.04 6.21 12.28
CA GLY A 66 -17.95 5.14 12.69
C GLY A 66 -17.78 4.77 14.16
N THR A 67 -17.84 3.48 14.47
CA THR A 67 -17.75 2.95 15.84
C THR A 67 -16.32 2.77 16.35
N GLY A 68 -15.31 3.03 15.54
CA GLY A 68 -13.90 2.79 15.89
C GLY A 68 -13.49 1.31 15.88
N THR A 69 -14.34 0.41 15.42
CA THR A 69 -14.08 -1.04 15.37
C THR A 69 -13.34 -1.48 14.10
N ASN A 70 -13.06 -0.55 13.20
CA ASN A 70 -12.32 -0.85 11.96
C ASN A 70 -10.89 -1.29 12.26
N THR A 71 -10.50 -2.44 11.74
CA THR A 71 -9.14 -2.96 11.82
C THR A 71 -8.37 -2.72 10.53
N ARG A 72 -7.09 -2.39 10.62
CA ARG A 72 -6.18 -2.21 9.49
C ARG A 72 -4.80 -2.72 9.88
N ASN A 73 -4.11 -3.31 8.93
CA ASN A 73 -2.69 -3.61 9.06
C ASN A 73 -1.88 -2.41 8.56
N PHE A 74 -0.86 -2.04 9.32
CA PHE A 74 0.06 -0.96 8.95
C PHE A 74 1.47 -1.51 8.80
N LEU A 75 2.17 -1.06 7.76
CA LEU A 75 3.56 -1.42 7.48
C LEU A 75 4.42 -0.16 7.56
N PHE A 76 5.55 -0.25 8.24
CA PHE A 76 6.51 0.84 8.26
C PHE A 76 7.24 0.94 6.91
N VAL A 77 7.43 2.15 6.42
CA VAL A 77 7.94 2.39 5.06
C VAL A 77 9.33 1.79 4.81
N GLU A 78 10.21 1.81 5.81
CA GLU A 78 11.55 1.23 5.67
C GLU A 78 11.51 -0.30 5.54
N ASP A 79 10.59 -0.97 6.25
CA ASP A 79 10.42 -2.42 6.11
C ASP A 79 9.90 -2.78 4.73
N VAL A 80 9.02 -1.95 4.18
CA VAL A 80 8.54 -2.13 2.80
C VAL A 80 9.69 -1.93 1.80
N ALA A 81 10.51 -0.89 1.98
CA ALA A 81 11.68 -0.64 1.13
C ALA A 81 12.66 -1.82 1.16
N ARG A 82 12.99 -2.31 2.36
CA ARG A 82 13.86 -3.50 2.51
C ARG A 82 13.28 -4.75 1.84
N ALA A 83 11.97 -4.95 1.94
CA ALA A 83 11.32 -6.08 1.27
C ALA A 83 11.47 -6.01 -0.26
N PHE A 84 11.41 -4.80 -0.85
CA PHE A 84 11.68 -4.61 -2.27
C PHE A 84 13.15 -4.84 -2.63
N GLU A 85 14.10 -4.38 -1.82
CA GLU A 85 15.54 -4.62 -2.03
C GLU A 85 15.85 -6.11 -2.05
N VAL A 86 15.41 -6.86 -1.05
CA VAL A 86 15.64 -8.31 -0.96
C VAL A 86 15.07 -9.04 -2.19
N ARG A 87 13.88 -8.66 -2.64
CA ARG A 87 13.27 -9.25 -3.84
C ARG A 87 14.06 -8.93 -5.11
N SER A 88 14.57 -7.71 -5.25
CA SER A 88 15.38 -7.31 -6.41
C SER A 88 16.70 -8.08 -6.48
N LEU A 89 17.36 -8.33 -5.35
CA LEU A 89 18.60 -9.10 -5.28
C LEU A 89 18.40 -10.56 -5.68
N PHE A 90 17.27 -11.18 -5.34
CA PHE A 90 16.98 -12.55 -5.77
C PHE A 90 16.78 -12.71 -7.29
N PHE A 91 16.43 -11.64 -8.00
CA PHE A 91 16.27 -11.66 -9.46
C PHE A 91 17.58 -11.45 -10.24
N LEU A 92 18.62 -10.95 -9.59
CA LEU A 92 19.95 -10.80 -10.19
C LEU A 92 20.80 -12.07 -10.13
N PHE A 93 20.33 -13.10 -9.42
CA PHE A 93 21.06 -14.36 -9.22
C PHE A 93 20.44 -15.60 -9.91
N PHE A 94 19.44 -15.41 -10.79
CA PHE A 94 18.89 -16.50 -11.61
C PHE A 94 18.90 -16.16 -13.09
#